data_40b53571a89536bb054b7a075b4661e5
#
_entry.id   40b53571a89536bb054b7a075b4661e5
#
_cell.length_a   1.000
_cell.length_b   1.000
_cell.length_c   1.000
_cell.angle_alpha   90.00
_cell.angle_beta   90.00
_cell.angle_gamma   90.00
#
_symmetry.space_group_name_H-M   'P 1'
#
loop_
_entity.id
_entity.type
_entity.pdbx_description
1 polymer ?
#
loop_
_entity_poly.entity_id
_entity_poly.type
_entity_poly.pdbx_seq_one_letter_code
_entity_poly.pdbx_strand_id
1 'polypeptide(L)'
;LEAAAADFPDSIAKNIIILITDGLESCDNDPCVIAKKLKEKGVKVTPFVIGLGMDLSYLEKFACIGTYSDAENKESFNKVLTNILTKVLVNTTVQINLNDLLKKPTETNVSMSLYEAGTNNLKYTFVHTINRYGNPDTLILDPSIKYDLVVHTLPKITKTNISIIKHMHNTINVDAPQGSLKFTAPNSSTQNGVLMRVMEKDKPQTINTQVFNVKDKYLIGTYDVEIFTLPRIIKRIEITQGKLSTIDVEAAGSLEFVFPKPMIAQLFIDNASGKREWVCNLDESSLKGKLLLQPGNYVLVCRDKDQKSTAYTKEKKFKIESNKIVLLNL
;
A
#
# COMPACT_ATOMS: atom_id res chain seq x y z
N LEU A 1 9.08 16.76 -36.52
CA LEU A 1 9.29 17.49 -35.26
C LEU A 1 10.05 18.77 -35.50
N GLU A 2 11.19 18.76 -36.23
CA GLU A 2 12.03 19.93 -36.46
C GLU A 2 11.31 20.99 -37.33
N ALA A 3 10.64 20.57 -38.40
CA ALA A 3 9.82 21.43 -39.23
C ALA A 3 8.63 22.01 -38.44
N ALA A 4 7.89 21.21 -37.71
CA ALA A 4 6.77 21.67 -36.87
C ALA A 4 7.22 22.70 -35.82
N ALA A 5 8.44 22.56 -35.27
CA ALA A 5 8.97 23.53 -34.31
C ALA A 5 9.33 24.87 -34.98
N ALA A 6 9.62 24.88 -36.27
CA ALA A 6 9.89 26.12 -37.03
C ALA A 6 8.61 26.91 -37.38
N ASP A 7 7.45 26.24 -37.33
CA ASP A 7 6.16 26.85 -37.66
C ASP A 7 5.57 27.72 -36.52
N PHE A 8 6.18 27.73 -35.34
CA PHE A 8 5.67 28.51 -34.22
C PHE A 8 6.01 29.98 -34.32
N PRO A 9 5.02 30.87 -34.49
CA PRO A 9 5.26 32.30 -34.69
C PRO A 9 5.60 33.03 -33.37
N ASP A 10 5.32 32.43 -32.21
CA ASP A 10 5.48 33.06 -30.92
C ASP A 10 6.27 32.16 -29.95
N SER A 11 7.44 32.64 -29.55
CA SER A 11 8.31 31.95 -28.59
C SER A 11 7.87 32.09 -27.14
N ILE A 12 6.93 33.00 -26.84
CA ILE A 12 6.36 33.23 -25.49
C ILE A 12 5.15 32.34 -25.27
N ALA A 13 4.46 31.99 -26.34
CA ALA A 13 3.28 31.11 -26.28
C ALA A 13 3.66 29.69 -25.86
N LYS A 14 2.69 28.99 -25.30
CA LYS A 14 2.83 27.54 -25.01
C LYS A 14 2.70 26.76 -26.31
N ASN A 15 3.81 26.48 -26.93
CA ASN A 15 3.87 25.72 -28.17
C ASN A 15 3.70 24.21 -27.90
N ILE A 16 2.83 23.54 -28.65
CA ILE A 16 2.46 22.15 -28.44
C ILE A 16 2.53 21.40 -29.76
N ILE A 17 3.15 20.24 -29.74
CA ILE A 17 3.16 19.32 -30.87
C ILE A 17 2.46 18.05 -30.44
N ILE A 18 1.46 17.62 -31.22
CA ILE A 18 0.84 16.30 -31.07
C ILE A 18 1.34 15.44 -32.22
N LEU A 19 2.17 14.46 -31.91
CA LEU A 19 2.66 13.48 -32.86
C LEU A 19 1.74 12.26 -32.81
N ILE A 20 1.17 11.90 -33.95
CA ILE A 20 0.36 10.68 -34.10
C ILE A 20 1.16 9.73 -34.98
N THR A 21 1.39 8.50 -34.54
CA THR A 21 2.20 7.53 -35.25
C THR A 21 1.66 6.12 -35.07
N ASP A 22 1.79 5.29 -36.10
CA ASP A 22 1.45 3.86 -36.12
C ASP A 22 2.70 2.96 -36.15
N GLY A 23 3.89 3.56 -36.08
CA GLY A 23 5.14 2.82 -36.10
C GLY A 23 6.37 3.65 -35.78
N LEU A 24 7.53 2.99 -35.82
CA LEU A 24 8.82 3.63 -35.67
C LEU A 24 9.27 4.27 -36.97
N GLU A 25 10.05 5.36 -36.84
CA GLU A 25 10.77 5.95 -37.95
C GLU A 25 11.71 4.94 -38.64
N SER A 26 11.58 4.83 -39.96
CA SER A 26 12.35 3.87 -40.74
C SER A 26 13.52 4.50 -41.54
N CYS A 27 13.73 5.81 -41.38
CA CYS A 27 14.69 6.60 -42.14
C CYS A 27 15.94 7.03 -41.34
N ASP A 28 16.31 6.28 -40.29
CA ASP A 28 17.49 6.49 -39.45
C ASP A 28 17.55 7.83 -38.67
N ASN A 29 16.44 8.53 -38.56
CA ASN A 29 16.33 9.75 -37.77
C ASN A 29 15.76 9.44 -36.38
N ASP A 30 16.63 9.40 -35.38
CA ASP A 30 16.20 9.19 -34.00
C ASP A 30 15.41 10.42 -33.48
N PRO A 31 14.11 10.28 -33.19
CA PRO A 31 13.29 11.37 -32.68
C PRO A 31 13.80 11.96 -31.37
N CYS A 32 14.55 11.20 -30.58
CA CYS A 32 15.18 11.67 -29.34
C CYS A 32 16.27 12.68 -29.58
N VAL A 33 17.07 12.49 -30.63
CA VAL A 33 18.11 13.42 -31.04
C VAL A 33 17.49 14.77 -31.44
N ILE A 34 16.36 14.71 -32.17
CA ILE A 34 15.66 15.93 -32.61
C ILE A 34 15.05 16.65 -31.41
N ALA A 35 14.39 15.93 -30.48
CA ALA A 35 13.85 16.52 -29.27
C ALA A 35 14.91 17.19 -28.40
N LYS A 36 16.11 16.59 -28.31
CA LYS A 36 17.25 17.15 -27.60
C LYS A 36 17.76 18.46 -28.29
N LYS A 37 17.91 18.45 -29.62
CA LYS A 37 18.30 19.63 -30.39
C LYS A 37 17.32 20.80 -30.22
N LEU A 38 16.00 20.53 -30.23
CA LEU A 38 14.99 21.56 -30.01
C LEU A 38 15.09 22.17 -28.61
N LYS A 39 15.32 21.34 -27.60
CA LYS A 39 15.56 21.82 -26.24
C LYS A 39 16.82 22.67 -26.08
N GLU A 40 17.90 22.26 -26.74
CA GLU A 40 19.17 23.02 -26.74
C GLU A 40 19.04 24.36 -27.45
N LYS A 41 18.19 24.47 -28.46
CA LYS A 41 17.87 25.74 -29.16
C LYS A 41 16.90 26.63 -28.37
N GLY A 42 16.51 26.22 -27.13
CA GLY A 42 15.62 27.01 -26.28
C GLY A 42 14.15 26.99 -26.72
N VAL A 43 13.79 26.12 -27.65
CA VAL A 43 12.39 25.99 -28.10
C VAL A 43 11.58 25.29 -27.02
N LYS A 44 10.67 26.02 -26.37
CA LYS A 44 9.76 25.51 -25.37
C LYS A 44 8.57 24.80 -26.05
N VAL A 45 8.72 23.51 -26.31
CA VAL A 45 7.68 22.67 -26.90
C VAL A 45 7.24 21.62 -25.88
N THR A 46 5.96 21.36 -25.80
CA THR A 46 5.41 20.24 -25.01
C THR A 46 4.88 19.21 -26.02
N PRO A 47 5.65 18.18 -26.36
CA PRO A 47 5.19 17.17 -27.28
C PRO A 47 4.35 16.10 -26.58
N PHE A 48 3.29 15.67 -27.27
CA PHE A 48 2.49 14.50 -26.93
C PHE A 48 2.61 13.50 -28.08
N VAL A 49 2.74 12.24 -27.74
CA VAL A 49 2.81 11.14 -28.73
C VAL A 49 1.61 10.22 -28.55
N ILE A 50 0.84 10.01 -29.60
CA ILE A 50 -0.24 9.03 -29.63
C ILE A 50 0.18 7.90 -30.56
N GLY A 51 0.43 6.72 -29.99
CA GLY A 51 0.66 5.48 -30.75
C GLY A 51 -0.66 4.85 -31.15
N LEU A 52 -0.76 4.33 -32.37
CA LEU A 52 -1.95 3.64 -32.87
C LEU A 52 -1.67 2.14 -32.93
N GLY A 53 -2.13 1.38 -31.92
CA GLY A 53 -1.98 -0.06 -31.86
C GLY A 53 -0.52 -0.55 -31.83
N MET A 54 0.36 0.22 -31.21
CA MET A 54 1.80 -0.07 -31.17
C MET A 54 2.15 -1.04 -30.05
N ASP A 55 3.19 -1.83 -30.26
CA ASP A 55 3.77 -2.68 -29.23
C ASP A 55 4.35 -1.79 -28.08
N LEU A 56 4.14 -2.22 -26.83
CA LEU A 56 4.65 -1.54 -25.64
C LEU A 56 6.18 -1.35 -25.64
N SER A 57 6.93 -2.18 -26.37
CA SER A 57 8.38 -2.04 -26.55
C SER A 57 8.80 -0.72 -27.23
N TYR A 58 7.90 -0.08 -27.97
CA TYR A 58 8.14 1.23 -28.58
C TYR A 58 7.98 2.41 -27.65
N LEU A 59 7.30 2.22 -26.50
CA LEU A 59 7.11 3.25 -25.48
C LEU A 59 8.42 3.91 -25.05
N GLU A 60 9.46 3.11 -24.86
CA GLU A 60 10.77 3.59 -24.41
C GLU A 60 11.44 4.51 -25.45
N LYS A 61 11.22 4.23 -26.73
CA LYS A 61 11.82 5.03 -27.83
C LYS A 61 11.16 6.39 -28.01
N PHE A 62 9.89 6.53 -27.65
CA PHE A 62 9.18 7.82 -27.75
C PHE A 62 9.16 8.61 -26.43
N ALA A 63 9.45 7.97 -25.32
CA ALA A 63 9.41 8.62 -24.02
C ALA A 63 10.42 9.79 -23.85
N CYS A 64 11.46 9.84 -24.69
CA CYS A 64 12.41 10.94 -24.74
C CYS A 64 11.85 12.22 -25.40
N ILE A 65 10.78 12.07 -26.21
CA ILE A 65 10.16 13.17 -26.93
C ILE A 65 9.17 13.89 -26.01
N GLY A 66 8.31 13.16 -25.30
CA GLY A 66 7.25 13.74 -24.48
C GLY A 66 6.34 12.74 -23.83
N THR A 67 5.11 13.16 -23.50
CA THR A 67 4.10 12.28 -22.92
C THR A 67 3.55 11.35 -24.00
N TYR A 68 3.75 10.04 -23.82
CA TYR A 68 3.21 9.02 -24.73
C TYR A 68 1.85 8.51 -24.21
N SER A 69 0.96 8.24 -25.16
CA SER A 69 -0.33 7.58 -24.92
C SER A 69 -0.62 6.60 -26.04
N ASP A 70 -1.07 5.41 -25.72
CA ASP A 70 -1.46 4.41 -26.72
C ASP A 70 -2.97 4.45 -27.00
N ALA A 71 -3.34 4.15 -28.24
CA ALA A 71 -4.72 4.11 -28.71
C ALA A 71 -4.93 2.91 -29.64
N GLU A 72 -5.47 1.82 -29.12
CA GLU A 72 -5.69 0.59 -29.88
C GLU A 72 -6.83 0.67 -30.89
N ASN A 73 -7.77 1.58 -30.68
CA ASN A 73 -8.97 1.73 -31.50
C ASN A 73 -9.47 3.17 -31.53
N LYS A 74 -10.49 3.42 -32.36
CA LYS A 74 -11.09 4.76 -32.53
C LYS A 74 -11.62 5.37 -31.24
N GLU A 75 -12.18 4.56 -30.36
CA GLU A 75 -12.75 5.05 -29.09
C GLU A 75 -11.65 5.47 -28.14
N SER A 76 -10.62 4.65 -27.95
CA SER A 76 -9.43 4.97 -27.15
C SER A 76 -8.67 6.18 -27.71
N PHE A 77 -8.56 6.28 -29.06
CA PHE A 77 -7.95 7.44 -29.73
C PHE A 77 -8.70 8.75 -29.41
N ASN A 78 -10.04 8.74 -29.57
CA ASN A 78 -10.83 9.90 -29.25
C ASN A 78 -10.72 10.32 -27.78
N LYS A 79 -10.68 9.36 -26.87
CA LYS A 79 -10.49 9.59 -25.44
C LYS A 79 -9.11 10.19 -25.14
N VAL A 80 -8.05 9.63 -25.72
CA VAL A 80 -6.67 10.13 -25.57
C VAL A 80 -6.54 11.53 -26.16
N LEU A 81 -7.01 11.74 -27.39
CA LEU A 81 -6.95 13.05 -28.05
C LEU A 81 -7.74 14.11 -27.27
N THR A 82 -8.95 13.77 -26.81
CA THR A 82 -9.76 14.68 -25.97
C THR A 82 -9.03 15.04 -24.69
N ASN A 83 -8.41 14.09 -24.02
CA ASN A 83 -7.62 14.32 -22.82
C ASN A 83 -6.43 15.25 -23.09
N ILE A 84 -5.69 15.03 -24.20
CA ILE A 84 -4.57 15.88 -24.60
C ILE A 84 -5.06 17.29 -24.90
N LEU A 85 -6.09 17.43 -25.74
CA LEU A 85 -6.65 18.75 -26.10
C LEU A 85 -7.15 19.48 -24.85
N THR A 86 -7.80 18.79 -23.94
CA THR A 86 -8.26 19.38 -22.67
C THR A 86 -7.07 19.83 -21.82
N LYS A 87 -6.03 19.03 -21.68
CA LYS A 87 -4.77 19.41 -20.98
C LYS A 87 -4.07 20.61 -21.65
N VAL A 88 -4.20 20.72 -22.97
CA VAL A 88 -3.57 21.75 -23.77
C VAL A 88 -4.36 23.08 -23.73
N LEU A 89 -5.66 23.01 -23.90
CA LEU A 89 -6.54 24.18 -24.04
C LEU A 89 -6.98 24.74 -22.68
N VAL A 90 -7.04 23.89 -21.64
CA VAL A 90 -7.36 24.34 -20.29
C VAL A 90 -6.09 24.81 -19.59
N ASN A 91 -5.97 26.11 -19.40
CA ASN A 91 -4.81 26.74 -18.75
C ASN A 91 -4.71 26.43 -17.24
N THR A 92 -5.71 25.70 -16.68
CA THR A 92 -5.72 25.34 -15.26
C THR A 92 -5.36 23.88 -15.08
N THR A 93 -4.19 23.62 -14.56
CA THR A 93 -3.68 22.29 -14.33
C THR A 93 -3.24 22.13 -12.87
N VAL A 94 -3.28 20.91 -12.37
CA VAL A 94 -2.93 20.58 -10.99
C VAL A 94 -1.97 19.39 -10.97
N GLN A 95 -0.89 19.55 -10.23
CA GLN A 95 0.04 18.49 -9.90
C GLN A 95 -0.04 18.23 -8.39
N ILE A 96 -0.10 16.96 -7.98
CA ILE A 96 -0.06 16.59 -6.58
C ILE A 96 1.28 15.93 -6.31
N ASN A 97 2.05 16.51 -5.41
CA ASN A 97 3.32 15.97 -4.97
C ASN A 97 3.13 15.19 -3.67
N LEU A 98 3.55 13.93 -3.65
CA LEU A 98 3.72 13.16 -2.43
C LEU A 98 5.18 13.24 -2.01
N ASN A 99 5.43 14.06 -1.00
CA ASN A 99 6.77 14.40 -0.58
C ASN A 99 7.34 13.37 0.42
N ASP A 100 8.61 13.11 0.27
CA ASP A 100 9.44 12.42 1.25
C ASP A 100 9.86 13.35 2.42
N LEU A 101 10.70 12.85 3.33
CA LEU A 101 11.25 13.65 4.44
C LEU A 101 12.08 14.84 4.00
N LEU A 102 12.69 14.78 2.80
CA LEU A 102 13.50 15.86 2.22
C LEU A 102 12.63 16.83 1.40
N LYS A 103 11.30 16.70 1.47
CA LYS A 103 10.34 17.49 0.68
C LYS A 103 10.46 17.29 -0.84
N LYS A 104 11.02 16.16 -1.27
CA LYS A 104 11.07 15.78 -2.68
C LYS A 104 9.86 14.92 -3.03
N PRO A 105 9.24 15.07 -4.21
CA PRO A 105 8.05 14.34 -4.62
C PRO A 105 8.40 12.92 -5.12
N THR A 106 8.96 12.09 -4.23
CA THR A 106 9.47 10.76 -4.55
C THR A 106 8.49 9.63 -4.23
N GLU A 107 7.44 9.92 -3.45
CA GLU A 107 6.43 8.91 -3.10
C GLU A 107 5.38 8.77 -4.21
N THR A 108 4.97 7.53 -4.48
CA THR A 108 4.07 7.22 -5.60
C THR A 108 3.34 5.88 -5.41
N ASN A 109 2.48 5.52 -6.36
CA ASN A 109 1.67 4.29 -6.37
C ASN A 109 0.71 4.23 -5.17
N VAL A 110 0.08 5.36 -4.88
CA VAL A 110 -0.93 5.51 -3.83
C VAL A 110 -2.22 6.02 -4.45
N SER A 111 -3.34 5.39 -4.12
CA SER A 111 -4.65 5.85 -4.57
C SER A 111 -5.01 7.15 -3.87
N MET A 112 -5.67 8.04 -4.60
CA MET A 112 -6.15 9.32 -4.10
C MET A 112 -7.60 9.54 -4.49
N SER A 113 -8.33 10.25 -3.64
CA SER A 113 -9.70 10.67 -3.91
C SER A 113 -9.84 12.17 -3.65
N LEU A 114 -10.49 12.88 -4.58
CA LEU A 114 -10.84 14.28 -4.45
C LEU A 114 -12.35 14.41 -4.32
N TYR A 115 -12.77 15.02 -3.25
CA TYR A 115 -14.17 15.34 -2.94
C TYR A 115 -14.39 16.84 -3.09
N GLU A 116 -15.62 17.24 -3.35
CA GLU A 116 -16.03 18.63 -3.19
C GLU A 116 -15.97 19.02 -1.72
N ALA A 117 -15.25 20.10 -1.41
CA ALA A 117 -14.89 20.45 -0.05
C ALA A 117 -16.10 20.58 0.88
N GLY A 118 -16.00 19.98 2.05
CA GLY A 118 -17.05 19.94 3.07
C GLY A 118 -18.23 19.03 2.73
N THR A 119 -18.11 18.20 1.68
CA THR A 119 -19.14 17.24 1.27
C THR A 119 -18.58 15.83 1.12
N ASN A 120 -19.46 14.84 0.92
CA ASN A 120 -19.07 13.48 0.53
C ASN A 120 -19.17 13.24 -0.98
N ASN A 121 -19.30 14.32 -1.78
CA ASN A 121 -19.44 14.23 -3.23
C ASN A 121 -18.09 13.96 -3.88
N LEU A 122 -17.85 12.70 -4.26
CA LEU A 122 -16.63 12.26 -4.93
C LEU A 122 -16.57 12.84 -6.35
N LYS A 123 -15.50 13.56 -6.68
CA LYS A 123 -15.25 14.12 -8.01
C LYS A 123 -14.27 13.28 -8.81
N TYR A 124 -13.17 12.83 -8.19
CA TYR A 124 -12.11 12.08 -8.86
C TYR A 124 -11.53 11.02 -7.96
N THR A 125 -11.18 9.88 -8.56
CA THR A 125 -10.35 8.85 -7.92
C THR A 125 -9.31 8.37 -8.94
N PHE A 126 -8.06 8.30 -8.54
CA PHE A 126 -6.94 7.90 -9.38
C PHE A 126 -5.79 7.35 -8.54
N VAL A 127 -4.86 6.67 -9.20
CA VAL A 127 -3.61 6.24 -8.58
C VAL A 127 -2.53 7.25 -8.95
N HIS A 128 -1.85 7.80 -7.95
CA HIS A 128 -0.73 8.70 -8.14
C HIS A 128 0.41 7.98 -8.88
N THR A 129 0.93 8.62 -9.90
CA THR A 129 2.04 8.13 -10.71
C THR A 129 3.14 9.17 -10.84
N ILE A 130 4.36 8.70 -10.99
CA ILE A 130 5.54 9.50 -11.29
C ILE A 130 6.13 8.94 -12.59
N ASN A 131 6.41 9.82 -13.54
CA ASN A 131 7.08 9.44 -14.76
C ASN A 131 8.57 9.11 -14.49
N ARG A 132 9.27 8.57 -15.49
CA ARG A 132 10.69 8.20 -15.36
C ARG A 132 11.64 9.36 -15.02
N TYR A 133 11.19 10.60 -15.15
CA TYR A 133 11.96 11.79 -14.77
C TYR A 133 11.67 12.29 -13.36
N GLY A 134 10.85 11.56 -12.61
CA GLY A 134 10.49 11.91 -11.25
C GLY A 134 9.38 12.94 -11.11
N ASN A 135 8.67 13.26 -12.19
CA ASN A 135 7.58 14.23 -12.16
C ASN A 135 6.23 13.53 -12.00
N PRO A 136 5.40 13.95 -11.03
CA PRO A 136 4.03 13.49 -10.89
C PRO A 136 3.17 13.86 -12.11
N ASP A 137 2.14 13.06 -12.40
CA ASP A 137 1.22 13.36 -13.49
C ASP A 137 0.41 14.64 -13.22
N THR A 138 -0.04 15.26 -14.30
CA THR A 138 -0.81 16.50 -14.27
C THR A 138 -2.30 16.22 -14.46
N LEU A 139 -3.11 16.73 -13.56
CA LEU A 139 -4.58 16.63 -13.57
C LEU A 139 -5.21 17.92 -14.07
N ILE A 140 -6.44 17.81 -14.55
CA ILE A 140 -7.31 18.95 -14.83
C ILE A 140 -8.45 18.90 -13.83
N LEU A 141 -8.55 19.95 -13.02
CA LEU A 141 -9.60 20.08 -12.03
C LEU A 141 -10.42 21.35 -12.32
N ASP A 142 -11.70 21.33 -11.97
CA ASP A 142 -12.56 22.50 -12.04
C ASP A 142 -12.13 23.54 -10.99
N PRO A 143 -11.64 24.71 -11.39
CA PRO A 143 -11.22 25.74 -10.44
C PRO A 143 -12.38 26.52 -9.80
N SER A 144 -13.62 26.24 -10.15
CA SER A 144 -14.79 26.91 -9.57
C SER A 144 -15.20 26.33 -8.21
N ILE A 145 -14.72 25.11 -7.88
CA ILE A 145 -15.00 24.43 -6.63
C ILE A 145 -13.72 24.25 -5.81
N LYS A 146 -13.88 24.06 -4.52
CA LYS A 146 -12.78 23.65 -3.63
C LYS A 146 -12.79 22.14 -3.43
N TYR A 147 -11.65 21.59 -3.11
CA TYR A 147 -11.47 20.13 -2.96
C TYR A 147 -10.97 19.72 -1.60
N ASP A 148 -11.46 18.58 -1.13
CA ASP A 148 -10.87 17.81 -0.07
C ASP A 148 -10.14 16.60 -0.68
N LEU A 149 -8.85 16.51 -0.48
CA LEU A 149 -7.99 15.41 -0.96
C LEU A 149 -7.80 14.37 0.13
N VAL A 150 -8.09 13.12 -0.17
CA VAL A 150 -7.75 11.96 0.64
C VAL A 150 -6.67 11.16 -0.08
N VAL A 151 -5.51 11.02 0.53
CA VAL A 151 -4.43 10.13 0.09
C VAL A 151 -4.56 8.83 0.89
N HIS A 152 -4.78 7.72 0.20
CA HIS A 152 -5.03 6.41 0.81
C HIS A 152 -3.73 5.72 1.24
N THR A 153 -2.88 6.45 1.97
CA THR A 153 -1.76 5.89 2.72
C THR A 153 -2.25 5.13 3.95
N LEU A 154 -1.37 4.47 4.66
CA LEU A 154 -1.63 3.83 5.96
C LEU A 154 -0.78 4.54 7.04
N PRO A 155 -1.42 5.31 7.96
CA PRO A 155 -2.80 5.80 7.94
C PRO A 155 -3.08 6.79 6.79
N LYS A 156 -4.35 7.10 6.55
CA LYS A 156 -4.78 8.05 5.51
C LYS A 156 -4.34 9.48 5.84
N ILE A 157 -3.96 10.22 4.78
CA ILE A 157 -3.73 11.66 4.89
C ILE A 157 -4.93 12.39 4.25
N THR A 158 -5.43 13.41 4.93
CA THR A 158 -6.47 14.28 4.39
C THR A 158 -5.99 15.72 4.36
N LYS A 159 -6.18 16.39 3.23
CA LYS A 159 -5.93 17.82 3.05
C LYS A 159 -7.19 18.48 2.57
N THR A 160 -7.75 19.36 3.38
CA THR A 160 -9.08 19.94 3.15
C THR A 160 -9.01 21.35 2.57
N ASN A 161 -10.13 21.76 1.96
CA ASN A 161 -10.39 23.15 1.52
C ASN A 161 -9.35 23.68 0.50
N ILE A 162 -8.92 22.82 -0.43
CA ILE A 162 -7.94 23.14 -1.47
C ILE A 162 -8.63 23.99 -2.55
N SER A 163 -8.11 25.20 -2.78
CA SER A 163 -8.53 26.09 -3.87
C SER A 163 -7.58 25.97 -5.06
N ILE A 164 -8.12 25.94 -6.25
CA ILE A 164 -7.38 25.89 -7.51
C ILE A 164 -7.40 27.28 -8.15
N ILE A 165 -6.23 27.81 -8.48
CA ILE A 165 -6.09 29.11 -9.14
C ILE A 165 -6.30 28.92 -10.63
N LYS A 166 -7.27 29.64 -11.20
CA LYS A 166 -7.61 29.61 -12.63
C LYS A 166 -6.41 30.05 -13.50
N HIS A 167 -6.30 29.44 -14.67
CA HIS A 167 -5.31 29.78 -15.69
C HIS A 167 -3.85 29.64 -15.24
N MET A 168 -3.58 28.80 -14.23
CA MET A 168 -2.24 28.52 -13.73
C MET A 168 -2.02 27.03 -13.53
N HIS A 169 -0.76 26.64 -13.51
CA HIS A 169 -0.37 25.34 -12.99
C HIS A 169 -0.30 25.38 -11.46
N ASN A 170 -1.11 24.58 -10.82
CA ASN A 170 -1.21 24.49 -9.35
C ASN A 170 -0.42 23.29 -8.85
N THR A 171 0.34 23.45 -7.79
CA THR A 171 1.05 22.35 -7.13
C THR A 171 0.50 22.15 -5.71
N ILE A 172 0.01 20.96 -5.44
CA ILE A 172 -0.49 20.55 -4.13
C ILE A 172 0.56 19.64 -3.50
N ASN A 173 1.21 20.11 -2.45
CA ASN A 173 2.19 19.32 -1.72
C ASN A 173 1.53 18.58 -0.56
N VAL A 174 1.81 17.29 -0.43
CA VAL A 174 1.39 16.42 0.67
C VAL A 174 2.60 15.67 1.19
N ASP A 175 2.92 15.82 2.45
CA ASP A 175 4.00 15.08 3.08
C ASP A 175 3.51 13.66 3.37
N ALA A 176 4.10 12.69 2.71
CA ALA A 176 3.71 11.29 2.77
C ALA A 176 4.93 10.35 2.77
N PRO A 177 5.95 10.60 3.61
CA PRO A 177 7.11 9.72 3.67
C PRO A 177 6.69 8.33 4.14
N GLN A 178 7.09 7.29 3.40
CA GLN A 178 6.67 5.93 3.64
C GLN A 178 7.85 4.97 3.80
N GLY A 179 7.65 3.96 4.66
CA GLY A 179 8.45 2.75 4.74
C GLY A 179 7.57 1.52 4.54
N SER A 180 8.16 0.35 4.69
CA SER A 180 7.44 -0.92 4.52
C SER A 180 7.50 -1.74 5.79
N LEU A 181 6.43 -2.50 6.05
CA LEU A 181 6.35 -3.49 7.12
C LEU A 181 6.06 -4.87 6.52
N LYS A 182 6.78 -5.88 7.02
CA LYS A 182 6.57 -7.29 6.67
C LYS A 182 6.63 -8.14 7.93
N PHE A 183 5.75 -9.14 8.00
CA PHE A 183 5.81 -10.19 9.02
C PHE A 183 6.37 -11.46 8.41
N THR A 184 7.30 -12.09 9.11
CA THR A 184 7.93 -13.34 8.69
C THR A 184 7.78 -14.40 9.78
N ALA A 185 7.60 -15.63 9.33
CA ALA A 185 7.63 -16.81 10.18
C ALA A 185 8.45 -17.88 9.48
N PRO A 186 9.69 -18.13 9.92
CA PRO A 186 10.54 -19.11 9.29
C PRO A 186 9.93 -20.52 9.40
N ASN A 187 9.87 -21.21 8.28
CA ASN A 187 9.48 -22.64 8.17
C ASN A 187 8.07 -23.00 8.69
N SER A 188 7.09 -22.13 8.61
CA SER A 188 5.78 -22.46 9.16
C SER A 188 4.69 -22.61 8.11
N SER A 189 4.44 -23.85 7.71
CA SER A 189 3.15 -24.28 7.15
C SER A 189 1.98 -24.12 8.15
N THR A 190 2.30 -24.00 9.45
CA THR A 190 1.31 -23.96 10.55
C THR A 190 0.73 -22.57 10.82
N GLN A 191 1.31 -21.50 10.26
CA GLN A 191 0.84 -20.13 10.50
C GLN A 191 0.03 -19.53 9.33
N ASN A 192 -0.35 -20.34 8.35
CA ASN A 192 -1.24 -19.92 7.28
C ASN A 192 -2.59 -19.46 7.86
N GLY A 193 -3.00 -18.24 7.53
CA GLY A 193 -4.27 -17.68 7.99
C GLY A 193 -4.19 -16.86 9.29
N VAL A 194 -3.04 -16.80 9.96
CA VAL A 194 -2.87 -15.89 11.11
C VAL A 194 -2.86 -14.44 10.60
N LEU A 195 -3.73 -13.64 11.18
CA LEU A 195 -3.83 -12.21 10.88
C LEU A 195 -3.02 -11.39 11.89
N MET A 196 -2.50 -10.29 11.42
CA MET A 196 -1.88 -9.25 12.23
C MET A 196 -2.64 -7.96 12.02
N ARG A 197 -2.99 -7.27 13.08
CA ARG A 197 -3.52 -5.92 12.97
C ARG A 197 -2.43 -4.91 13.33
N VAL A 198 -2.41 -3.82 12.57
CA VAL A 198 -1.50 -2.70 12.76
C VAL A 198 -2.31 -1.49 13.21
N MET A 199 -1.81 -0.82 14.22
CA MET A 199 -2.41 0.36 14.84
C MET A 199 -1.35 1.44 14.97
N GLU A 200 -1.75 2.72 14.96
CA GLU A 200 -0.83 3.77 15.39
C GLU A 200 -0.51 3.61 16.89
N LYS A 201 0.68 4.05 17.26
CA LYS A 201 1.13 3.99 18.66
C LYS A 201 0.05 4.54 19.62
N ASP A 202 -0.24 3.74 20.64
CA ASP A 202 -1.17 4.07 21.73
C ASP A 202 -2.62 4.39 21.28
N LYS A 203 -2.99 4.01 20.04
CA LYS A 203 -4.35 4.13 19.51
C LYS A 203 -4.95 2.73 19.25
N PRO A 204 -6.15 2.42 19.75
CA PRO A 204 -6.74 1.10 19.61
C PRO A 204 -7.32 0.82 18.22
N GLN A 205 -7.43 1.85 17.36
CA GLN A 205 -8.03 1.72 16.05
C GLN A 205 -7.12 0.97 15.08
N THR A 206 -7.62 -0.11 14.51
CA THR A 206 -6.92 -0.84 13.44
C THR A 206 -6.87 0.01 12.17
N ILE A 207 -5.68 0.25 11.65
CA ILE A 207 -5.47 0.95 10.37
C ILE A 207 -5.29 -0.03 9.21
N ASN A 208 -4.76 -1.22 9.48
CA ASN A 208 -4.60 -2.27 8.49
C ASN A 208 -4.52 -3.65 9.13
N THR A 209 -4.86 -4.69 8.35
CA THR A 209 -4.61 -6.08 8.69
C THR A 209 -3.69 -6.69 7.64
N GLN A 210 -2.70 -7.46 8.08
CA GLN A 210 -1.75 -8.14 7.19
C GLN A 210 -1.73 -9.64 7.46
N VAL A 211 -1.16 -10.38 6.51
CA VAL A 211 -0.79 -11.79 6.63
C VAL A 211 0.72 -11.95 6.51
N PHE A 212 1.25 -13.11 6.87
CA PHE A 212 2.67 -13.40 6.71
C PHE A 212 3.14 -13.26 5.27
N ASN A 213 4.38 -12.80 5.13
CA ASN A 213 5.11 -12.64 3.88
C ASN A 213 4.55 -11.60 2.89
N VAL A 214 3.49 -10.88 3.25
CA VAL A 214 3.02 -9.70 2.52
C VAL A 214 3.74 -8.46 3.02
N LYS A 215 4.09 -7.58 2.10
CA LYS A 215 4.75 -6.31 2.37
C LYS A 215 3.78 -5.17 2.07
N ASP A 216 3.41 -4.40 3.10
CA ASP A 216 2.59 -3.20 2.95
C ASP A 216 3.39 -1.94 3.27
N LYS A 217 3.02 -0.83 2.63
CA LYS A 217 3.59 0.49 2.90
C LYS A 217 2.80 1.23 3.97
N TYR A 218 3.52 1.90 4.85
CA TYR A 218 2.96 2.76 5.90
C TYR A 218 3.67 4.10 5.92
N LEU A 219 3.01 5.13 6.39
CA LEU A 219 3.68 6.37 6.75
C LEU A 219 4.75 6.09 7.80
N ILE A 220 5.80 6.90 7.81
CA ILE A 220 6.81 6.80 8.87
C ILE A 220 6.19 7.06 10.24
N GLY A 221 6.66 6.36 11.24
CA GLY A 221 6.16 6.51 12.62
C GLY A 221 6.28 5.23 13.43
N THR A 222 5.74 5.29 14.64
CA THR A 222 5.71 4.15 15.56
C THR A 222 4.33 3.51 15.53
N TYR A 223 4.31 2.18 15.45
CA TYR A 223 3.10 1.38 15.34
C TYR A 223 3.06 0.30 16.39
N ASP A 224 1.88 0.04 16.91
CA ASP A 224 1.58 -1.12 17.73
C ASP A 224 1.00 -2.21 16.85
N VAL A 225 1.52 -3.41 16.98
CA VAL A 225 1.11 -4.58 16.19
C VAL A 225 0.64 -5.67 17.12
N GLU A 226 -0.54 -6.21 16.84
CA GLU A 226 -1.08 -7.40 17.52
C GLU A 226 -1.20 -8.55 16.54
N ILE A 227 -0.52 -9.65 16.84
CA ILE A 227 -0.49 -10.87 16.05
C ILE A 227 -1.44 -11.87 16.72
N PHE A 228 -2.43 -12.36 15.98
CA PHE A 228 -3.50 -13.22 16.50
C PHE A 228 -3.08 -14.69 16.62
N THR A 229 -1.92 -14.88 17.26
CA THR A 229 -1.45 -16.19 17.73
C THR A 229 -2.09 -16.56 19.06
N LEU A 230 -1.82 -17.75 19.56
CA LEU A 230 -2.15 -18.15 20.94
C LEU A 230 -0.85 -18.44 21.72
N PRO A 231 -0.56 -17.69 22.78
CA PRO A 231 -1.18 -16.40 23.15
C PRO A 231 -0.90 -15.32 22.11
N ARG A 232 -1.62 -14.22 22.18
CA ARG A 232 -1.42 -13.07 21.30
C ARG A 232 -0.05 -12.44 21.55
N ILE A 233 0.60 -12.03 20.46
CA ILE A 233 1.87 -11.30 20.53
C ILE A 233 1.58 -9.84 20.26
N ILE A 234 2.02 -8.97 21.16
CA ILE A 234 1.96 -7.51 20.99
C ILE A 234 3.39 -7.01 20.86
N LYS A 235 3.68 -6.28 19.79
CA LYS A 235 4.99 -5.66 19.54
C LYS A 235 4.81 -4.21 19.11
N ARG A 236 5.81 -3.40 19.43
CA ARG A 236 5.93 -2.02 18.93
C ARG A 236 7.06 -1.97 17.91
N ILE A 237 6.84 -1.28 16.79
CA ILE A 237 7.80 -1.17 15.70
C ILE A 237 7.85 0.25 15.17
N GLU A 238 9.03 0.69 14.78
CA GLU A 238 9.25 1.96 14.09
C GLU A 238 9.38 1.71 12.59
N ILE A 239 8.66 2.48 11.80
CA ILE A 239 8.74 2.47 10.34
C ILE A 239 9.48 3.73 9.90
N THR A 240 10.58 3.54 9.16
CA THR A 240 11.44 4.61 8.64
C THR A 240 11.38 4.67 7.13
N GLN A 241 11.55 5.86 6.56
CA GLN A 241 11.42 6.10 5.12
C GLN A 241 12.32 5.19 4.29
N GLY A 242 11.72 4.60 3.25
CA GLY A 242 12.42 3.78 2.26
C GLY A 242 12.95 2.45 2.78
N LYS A 243 12.78 2.14 4.07
CA LYS A 243 13.26 0.90 4.68
C LYS A 243 12.16 -0.14 4.84
N LEU A 244 12.58 -1.40 4.84
CA LEU A 244 11.75 -2.53 5.22
C LEU A 244 11.96 -2.84 6.70
N SER A 245 10.94 -2.64 7.51
CA SER A 245 10.87 -3.13 8.89
C SER A 245 10.29 -4.54 8.88
N THR A 246 10.92 -5.47 9.59
CA THR A 246 10.47 -6.87 9.64
C THR A 246 10.19 -7.27 11.08
N ILE A 247 9.07 -7.97 11.28
CA ILE A 247 8.75 -8.63 12.55
C ILE A 247 8.81 -10.13 12.33
N ASP A 248 9.80 -10.75 12.93
CA ASP A 248 9.91 -12.19 12.93
C ASP A 248 9.06 -12.79 14.07
N VAL A 249 8.23 -13.76 13.72
CA VAL A 249 7.36 -14.48 14.64
C VAL A 249 7.83 -15.92 14.69
N GLU A 250 8.11 -16.40 15.89
CA GLU A 250 8.55 -17.76 16.09
C GLU A 250 7.48 -18.76 15.64
N ALA A 251 7.89 -19.87 15.04
CA ALA A 251 6.95 -20.89 14.59
C ALA A 251 6.19 -21.49 15.76
N ALA A 252 4.88 -21.63 15.62
CA ALA A 252 4.06 -22.29 16.61
C ALA A 252 4.38 -23.78 16.72
N GLY A 253 4.24 -24.33 17.93
CA GLY A 253 4.11 -25.77 18.13
C GLY A 253 2.64 -26.19 18.18
N SER A 254 2.37 -27.48 18.26
CA SER A 254 1.04 -28.04 18.30
C SER A 254 0.78 -28.73 19.64
N LEU A 255 -0.31 -28.36 20.29
CA LEU A 255 -0.90 -29.13 21.38
C LEU A 255 -2.01 -30.01 20.80
N GLU A 256 -1.91 -31.31 20.97
CA GLU A 256 -2.98 -32.26 20.73
C GLU A 256 -3.43 -32.85 22.07
N PHE A 257 -4.73 -32.82 22.34
CA PHE A 257 -5.27 -33.33 23.62
C PHE A 257 -6.39 -34.34 23.40
N VAL A 258 -6.49 -35.29 24.31
CA VAL A 258 -7.58 -36.29 24.38
C VAL A 258 -8.09 -36.34 25.80
N PHE A 259 -9.41 -36.15 25.95
CA PHE A 259 -10.14 -36.23 27.20
C PHE A 259 -10.98 -37.52 27.23
N PRO A 260 -11.01 -38.25 28.34
CA PRO A 260 -11.83 -39.45 28.44
C PRO A 260 -13.35 -39.16 28.49
N LYS A 261 -13.70 -37.93 28.84
CA LYS A 261 -15.07 -37.41 28.95
C LYS A 261 -15.12 -35.89 28.86
N PRO A 262 -16.28 -35.25 28.71
CA PRO A 262 -16.41 -33.80 28.65
C PRO A 262 -15.78 -33.12 29.87
N MET A 263 -14.91 -32.14 29.64
CA MET A 263 -14.14 -31.42 30.65
C MET A 263 -14.38 -29.91 30.54
N ILE A 264 -14.45 -29.26 31.70
CA ILE A 264 -14.23 -27.79 31.75
C ILE A 264 -12.72 -27.59 31.81
N ALA A 265 -12.15 -27.00 30.77
CA ALA A 265 -10.71 -26.90 30.63
C ALA A 265 -10.28 -25.51 30.11
N GLN A 266 -9.24 -24.98 30.72
CA GLN A 266 -8.66 -23.69 30.39
C GLN A 266 -7.15 -23.82 30.26
N LEU A 267 -6.59 -23.12 29.27
CA LEU A 267 -5.18 -23.08 29.02
C LEU A 267 -4.59 -21.76 29.55
N PHE A 268 -3.49 -21.90 30.27
CA PHE A 268 -2.69 -20.80 30.80
C PHE A 268 -1.25 -20.91 30.32
N ILE A 269 -0.54 -19.77 30.30
CA ILE A 269 0.91 -19.70 30.10
C ILE A 269 1.55 -19.13 31.36
N ASP A 270 2.65 -19.74 31.82
CA ASP A 270 3.48 -19.17 32.86
C ASP A 270 4.54 -18.27 32.21
N ASN A 271 4.45 -16.96 32.42
CA ASN A 271 5.37 -16.00 31.83
C ASN A 271 6.74 -16.01 32.55
N ALA A 272 7.72 -15.29 32.01
CA ALA A 272 9.08 -15.24 32.56
C ALA A 272 9.14 -14.68 34.01
N SER A 273 8.15 -13.93 34.47
CA SER A 273 8.04 -13.43 35.85
C SER A 273 7.38 -14.44 36.80
N GLY A 274 7.00 -15.62 36.31
CA GLY A 274 6.29 -16.64 37.08
C GLY A 274 4.79 -16.37 37.26
N LYS A 275 4.27 -15.33 36.61
CA LYS A 275 2.84 -15.02 36.62
C LYS A 275 2.13 -15.89 35.59
N ARG A 276 1.01 -16.48 36.01
CA ARG A 276 0.13 -17.26 35.15
C ARG A 276 -0.86 -16.34 34.45
N GLU A 277 -0.92 -16.45 33.12
CA GLU A 277 -1.83 -15.68 32.27
C GLU A 277 -2.75 -16.63 31.50
N TRP A 278 -4.03 -16.27 31.42
CA TRP A 278 -5.03 -17.00 30.66
C TRP A 278 -4.78 -16.88 29.15
N VAL A 279 -4.89 -18.01 28.43
CA VAL A 279 -4.71 -18.07 26.98
C VAL A 279 -6.03 -18.28 26.27
N CYS A 280 -6.72 -19.37 26.59
CA CYS A 280 -8.02 -19.69 26.01
C CYS A 280 -8.78 -20.72 26.84
N ASN A 281 -10.09 -20.80 26.59
CA ASN A 281 -10.93 -21.92 27.01
C ASN A 281 -10.86 -23.01 25.93
N LEU A 282 -10.90 -24.27 26.35
CA LEU A 282 -11.14 -25.38 25.45
C LEU A 282 -12.66 -25.62 25.33
N ASP A 283 -13.10 -26.14 24.19
CA ASP A 283 -14.49 -26.48 24.00
C ASP A 283 -14.89 -27.64 24.94
N GLU A 284 -15.86 -27.40 25.82
CA GLU A 284 -16.30 -28.34 26.84
C GLU A 284 -16.94 -29.63 26.25
N SER A 285 -17.41 -29.59 25.01
CA SER A 285 -17.98 -30.73 24.32
C SER A 285 -16.97 -31.59 23.58
N SER A 286 -15.76 -31.05 23.34
CA SER A 286 -14.73 -31.70 22.55
C SER A 286 -13.91 -32.66 23.40
N LEU A 287 -13.95 -33.96 23.06
CA LEU A 287 -13.12 -34.99 23.69
C LEU A 287 -11.71 -35.01 23.15
N LYS A 288 -11.45 -34.36 22.02
CA LYS A 288 -10.13 -34.26 21.41
C LYS A 288 -10.01 -32.93 20.67
N GLY A 289 -8.81 -32.39 20.60
CA GLY A 289 -8.58 -31.15 19.85
C GLY A 289 -7.12 -30.92 19.56
N LYS A 290 -6.90 -29.90 18.74
CA LYS A 290 -5.59 -29.45 18.33
C LYS A 290 -5.53 -27.92 18.39
N LEU A 291 -4.50 -27.41 19.04
CA LEU A 291 -4.23 -25.96 19.11
C LEU A 291 -2.81 -25.67 18.61
N LEU A 292 -2.66 -24.60 17.88
CA LEU A 292 -1.36 -24.04 17.55
C LEU A 292 -0.99 -23.00 18.61
N LEU A 293 0.10 -23.22 19.31
CA LEU A 293 0.54 -22.40 20.43
C LEU A 293 1.95 -21.86 20.19
N GLN A 294 2.18 -20.64 20.61
CA GLN A 294 3.53 -20.09 20.62
C GLN A 294 4.40 -20.87 21.59
N PRO A 295 5.71 -20.98 21.35
CA PRO A 295 6.62 -21.63 22.29
C PRO A 295 6.54 -21.05 23.70
N GLY A 296 6.51 -21.91 24.72
CA GLY A 296 6.35 -21.46 26.09
C GLY A 296 6.02 -22.58 27.07
N ASN A 297 5.95 -22.24 28.35
CA ASN A 297 5.53 -23.16 29.42
C ASN A 297 4.05 -22.97 29.72
N TYR A 298 3.27 -24.01 29.57
CA TYR A 298 1.83 -23.98 29.68
C TYR A 298 1.32 -24.84 30.83
N VAL A 299 0.14 -24.48 31.28
CA VAL A 299 -0.61 -25.20 32.27
C VAL A 299 -2.05 -25.38 31.76
N LEU A 300 -2.46 -26.63 31.60
CA LEU A 300 -3.84 -26.97 31.40
C LEU A 300 -4.48 -27.18 32.76
N VAL A 301 -5.49 -26.38 33.08
CA VAL A 301 -6.32 -26.51 34.28
C VAL A 301 -7.66 -27.06 33.86
N CYS A 302 -8.03 -28.21 34.40
CA CYS A 302 -9.28 -28.88 33.98
C CYS A 302 -9.97 -29.59 35.11
N ARG A 303 -11.25 -29.79 34.92
CA ARG A 303 -12.12 -30.55 35.79
C ARG A 303 -13.19 -31.24 34.95
N ASP A 304 -13.56 -32.45 35.37
CA ASP A 304 -14.72 -33.17 34.84
C ASP A 304 -15.96 -32.28 34.93
N LYS A 305 -16.72 -32.17 33.83
CA LYS A 305 -17.90 -31.32 33.74
C LYS A 305 -18.96 -31.68 34.76
N ASP A 306 -19.12 -32.97 35.09
CA ASP A 306 -20.13 -33.47 36.00
C ASP A 306 -19.73 -33.31 37.46
N GLN A 307 -18.46 -33.14 37.77
CA GLN A 307 -17.98 -32.92 39.14
C GLN A 307 -18.22 -31.47 39.58
N LYS A 308 -18.75 -31.28 40.79
CA LYS A 308 -19.12 -29.95 41.32
C LYS A 308 -18.15 -29.40 42.36
N SER A 309 -17.18 -30.18 42.84
CA SER A 309 -16.22 -29.76 43.83
C SER A 309 -14.91 -29.29 43.17
N THR A 310 -14.32 -28.21 43.68
CA THR A 310 -13.00 -27.70 43.27
C THR A 310 -11.86 -28.69 43.57
N ALA A 311 -12.08 -29.63 44.53
CA ALA A 311 -11.10 -30.67 44.84
C ALA A 311 -10.79 -31.59 43.67
N TYR A 312 -11.66 -31.67 42.65
CA TYR A 312 -11.46 -32.45 41.44
C TYR A 312 -10.71 -31.69 40.32
N THR A 313 -10.26 -30.46 40.60
CA THR A 313 -9.46 -29.71 39.67
C THR A 313 -8.06 -30.33 39.53
N LYS A 314 -7.63 -30.51 38.29
CA LYS A 314 -6.33 -31.06 37.92
C LYS A 314 -5.55 -30.00 37.16
N GLU A 315 -4.24 -29.98 37.39
CA GLU A 315 -3.29 -29.19 36.61
C GLU A 315 -2.31 -30.12 35.86
N LYS A 316 -2.09 -29.83 34.59
CA LYS A 316 -1.08 -30.52 33.79
C LYS A 316 -0.14 -29.49 33.19
N LYS A 317 1.11 -29.50 33.60
CA LYS A 317 2.17 -28.63 33.06
C LYS A 317 2.84 -29.28 31.86
N PHE A 318 3.13 -28.51 30.83
CA PHE A 318 3.84 -28.96 29.63
C PHE A 318 4.55 -27.79 28.96
N LYS A 319 5.48 -28.08 28.06
CA LYS A 319 6.23 -27.11 27.30
C LYS A 319 5.91 -27.27 25.82
N ILE A 320 5.60 -26.17 25.16
CA ILE A 320 5.49 -26.08 23.70
C ILE A 320 6.81 -25.58 23.15
N GLU A 321 7.33 -26.24 22.13
CA GLU A 321 8.51 -25.84 21.36
C GLU A 321 8.10 -25.66 19.89
N SER A 322 8.81 -24.77 19.19
CA SER A 322 8.57 -24.50 17.77
C SER A 322 8.56 -25.77 16.93
N ASN A 323 7.53 -25.91 16.08
CA ASN A 323 7.35 -27.03 15.14
C ASN A 323 7.26 -28.41 15.80
N LYS A 324 7.10 -28.50 17.11
CA LYS A 324 6.91 -29.78 17.81
C LYS A 324 5.47 -30.02 18.20
N ILE A 325 5.10 -31.29 18.32
CA ILE A 325 3.78 -31.73 18.77
C ILE A 325 3.90 -32.22 20.21
N VAL A 326 3.00 -31.75 21.06
CA VAL A 326 2.84 -32.22 22.43
C VAL A 326 1.48 -32.93 22.52
N LEU A 327 1.48 -34.16 22.99
CA LEU A 327 0.28 -34.98 23.21
C LEU A 327 -0.07 -34.97 24.70
N LEU A 328 -1.27 -34.55 25.03
CA LEU A 328 -1.83 -34.61 26.39
C LEU A 328 -2.97 -35.61 26.46
N ASN A 329 -2.76 -36.69 27.16
CA ASN A 329 -3.78 -37.64 27.56
C ASN A 329 -4.11 -37.42 29.05
N LEU A 330 -5.42 -37.25 29.41
CA LEU A 330 -5.87 -36.96 30.75
C LEU A 330 -6.80 -38.07 31.28
#